data_6b36f624d30bf1b75f411c5b2ce5d9e0
#
_entry.id   6b36f624d30bf1b75f411c5b2ce5d9e0
#
_cell.length_a   1.000
_cell.length_b   1.000
_cell.length_c   1.000
_cell.angle_alpha   90.00
_cell.angle_beta   90.00
_cell.angle_gamma   90.00
#
_symmetry.space_group_name_H-M   'P 1'
#
loop_
_entity.id
_entity.type
_entity.pdbx_description
1 polymer ?
#
loop_
_entity_poly.entity_id
_entity_poly.type
_entity_poly.pdbx_seq_one_letter_code
_entity_poly.pdbx_strand_id
1 'polypeptide(L)'
;MSNRQDRLPTLDCHAHIAPDVTHSQLATLGHSHVFAVTRSLSEARLVMNRDDRGLTWGIGVHPAVATARAEYNPEVFRQLLPRFALVGEVGLDRRGTRDEQERILSDVLGACDGKPVMISIHSTGRTRAVLDLVKQRPHPGVILHWFLGTSSELTEAVRLGTYFSVNSAMSDALLAAMPRDRVLPETDFPARQVRARTPGETTALEKRLATLWRISDQETRHQLWTNLKRLAVVSGAINVVSESLADTLLTV
;
A
#
# COMPACT_ATOMS: atom_id res chain seq x y z
N MET A 1 13.67 -7.65 -31.04
CA MET A 1 13.64 -8.17 -29.64
C MET A 1 13.69 -6.96 -28.71
N SER A 2 12.54 -6.50 -28.17
CA SER A 2 12.51 -5.40 -27.23
C SER A 2 13.21 -5.84 -25.94
N ASN A 3 14.20 -5.09 -25.52
CA ASN A 3 15.05 -5.41 -24.38
C ASN A 3 14.16 -5.48 -23.10
N ARG A 4 14.26 -6.54 -22.28
CA ARG A 4 13.48 -6.67 -21.02
C ARG A 4 13.72 -5.52 -20.04
N GLN A 5 14.82 -4.77 -20.22
CA GLN A 5 15.20 -3.62 -19.39
C GLN A 5 14.38 -2.35 -19.67
N ASP A 6 13.68 -2.25 -20.84
CA ASP A 6 12.89 -1.07 -21.22
C ASP A 6 11.43 -1.12 -20.75
N ARG A 7 11.00 -2.15 -20.00
CA ARG A 7 9.64 -2.27 -19.49
C ARG A 7 9.60 -1.94 -17.99
N LEU A 8 8.66 -1.10 -17.60
CA LEU A 8 8.38 -0.84 -16.19
C LEU A 8 8.16 -2.17 -15.44
N PRO A 9 8.69 -2.32 -14.20
CA PRO A 9 8.44 -3.48 -13.34
C PRO A 9 6.94 -3.72 -13.12
N THR A 10 6.55 -4.94 -12.73
CA THR A 10 5.24 -5.09 -12.09
C THR A 10 5.26 -4.36 -10.77
N LEU A 11 4.13 -3.75 -10.42
CA LEU A 11 3.96 -3.00 -9.18
C LEU A 11 3.03 -3.77 -8.25
N ASP A 12 3.38 -3.84 -6.96
CA ASP A 12 2.57 -4.43 -5.90
C ASP A 12 2.59 -3.50 -4.68
N CYS A 13 1.53 -2.75 -4.48
CA CYS A 13 1.49 -1.70 -3.47
C CYS A 13 1.06 -2.20 -2.07
N HIS A 14 0.91 -3.52 -1.89
CA HIS A 14 0.67 -4.12 -0.58
C HIS A 14 0.92 -5.63 -0.59
N ALA A 15 1.97 -6.06 0.09
CA ALA A 15 2.24 -7.48 0.35
C ALA A 15 2.95 -7.66 1.70
N HIS A 16 2.68 -8.79 2.38
CA HIS A 16 3.40 -9.17 3.59
C HIS A 16 4.61 -10.02 3.25
N ILE A 17 5.79 -9.48 3.45
CA ILE A 17 7.06 -10.18 3.31
C ILE A 17 7.66 -10.35 4.71
N ALA A 18 8.15 -11.56 5.01
CA ALA A 18 8.77 -11.83 6.31
C ALA A 18 10.03 -10.96 6.50
N PRO A 19 10.25 -10.36 7.68
CA PRO A 19 11.41 -9.49 7.93
C PRO A 19 12.77 -10.19 7.78
N ASP A 20 12.80 -11.51 7.93
CA ASP A 20 13.98 -12.36 7.81
C ASP A 20 14.20 -12.93 6.39
N VAL A 21 13.41 -12.45 5.41
CA VAL A 21 13.57 -12.85 4.01
C VAL A 21 15.01 -12.64 3.54
N THR A 22 15.56 -13.65 2.87
CA THR A 22 16.94 -13.62 2.36
C THR A 22 17.03 -12.96 0.99
N HIS A 23 18.20 -12.46 0.61
CA HIS A 23 18.42 -11.90 -0.74
C HIS A 23 18.16 -12.92 -1.85
N SER A 24 18.41 -14.21 -1.64
CA SER A 24 18.12 -15.25 -2.62
C SER A 24 16.61 -15.45 -2.82
N GLN A 25 15.81 -15.34 -1.76
CA GLN A 25 14.35 -15.36 -1.86
C GLN A 25 13.84 -14.10 -2.55
N LEU A 26 14.39 -12.91 -2.23
CA LEU A 26 14.00 -11.66 -2.92
C LEU A 26 14.34 -11.70 -4.41
N ALA A 27 15.41 -12.34 -4.81
CA ALA A 27 15.77 -12.51 -6.23
C ALA A 27 14.65 -13.24 -7.03
N THR A 28 13.82 -14.05 -6.37
CA THR A 28 12.68 -14.74 -7.02
C THR A 28 11.53 -13.80 -7.39
N LEU A 29 11.46 -12.59 -6.83
CA LEU A 29 10.46 -11.57 -7.19
C LEU A 29 10.65 -11.06 -8.62
N GLY A 30 11.84 -11.29 -9.23
CA GLY A 30 12.13 -10.93 -10.61
C GLY A 30 12.10 -9.41 -10.83
N HIS A 31 11.45 -8.98 -11.93
CA HIS A 31 11.33 -7.56 -12.27
C HIS A 31 10.02 -6.99 -11.72
N SER A 32 9.96 -6.83 -10.39
CA SER A 32 8.82 -6.25 -9.67
C SER A 32 9.28 -5.22 -8.64
N HIS A 33 8.40 -4.29 -8.28
CA HIS A 33 8.55 -3.41 -7.13
C HIS A 33 7.39 -3.66 -6.15
N VAL A 34 7.72 -3.96 -4.90
CA VAL A 34 6.75 -4.39 -3.89
C VAL A 34 6.81 -3.48 -2.66
N PHE A 35 5.67 -3.01 -2.20
CA PHE A 35 5.51 -2.38 -0.90
C PHE A 35 5.32 -3.48 0.15
N ALA A 36 6.39 -3.75 0.88
CA ALA A 36 6.46 -4.77 1.91
C ALA A 36 6.00 -4.20 3.25
N VAL A 37 4.72 -4.37 3.57
CA VAL A 37 4.13 -3.86 4.80
C VAL A 37 4.49 -4.76 5.98
N THR A 38 4.85 -4.16 7.13
CA THR A 38 5.04 -4.88 8.39
C THR A 38 3.75 -4.92 9.21
N ARG A 39 3.67 -5.86 10.13
CA ARG A 39 2.48 -6.08 10.96
C ARG A 39 2.62 -5.52 12.36
N SER A 40 3.86 -5.20 12.78
CA SER A 40 4.15 -4.74 14.14
C SER A 40 5.39 -3.84 14.20
N LEU A 41 5.55 -3.12 15.31
CA LEU A 41 6.76 -2.32 15.56
C LEU A 41 8.01 -3.21 15.72
N SER A 42 7.84 -4.43 16.22
CA SER A 42 8.94 -5.41 16.29
C SER A 42 9.41 -5.81 14.91
N GLU A 43 8.50 -6.09 13.96
CA GLU A 43 8.87 -6.35 12.56
C GLU A 43 9.52 -5.12 11.90
N ALA A 44 8.98 -3.91 12.14
CA ALA A 44 9.53 -2.67 11.59
C ALA A 44 10.98 -2.43 12.05
N ARG A 45 11.32 -2.73 13.32
CA ARG A 45 12.71 -2.64 13.80
C ARG A 45 13.67 -3.55 13.06
N LEU A 46 13.22 -4.74 12.65
CA LEU A 46 14.07 -5.69 11.91
C LEU A 46 14.37 -5.21 10.48
N VAL A 47 13.48 -4.42 9.90
CA VAL A 47 13.61 -3.99 8.50
C VAL A 47 14.04 -2.53 8.33
N MET A 48 14.08 -1.71 9.38
CA MET A 48 14.33 -0.27 9.31
C MET A 48 15.68 0.14 8.68
N ASN A 49 16.63 -0.78 8.61
CA ASN A 49 17.94 -0.55 8.00
C ASN A 49 18.15 -1.38 6.73
N ARG A 50 17.10 -2.06 6.22
CA ARG A 50 17.17 -2.81 4.97
C ARG A 50 17.02 -1.87 3.78
N ASP A 51 17.88 -2.09 2.78
CA ASP A 51 17.80 -1.46 1.46
C ASP A 51 17.78 -2.59 0.42
N ASP A 52 16.60 -3.14 0.20
CA ASP A 52 16.40 -4.27 -0.70
C ASP A 52 15.88 -3.75 -2.05
N ARG A 53 16.66 -3.95 -3.10
CA ARG A 53 16.26 -3.54 -4.45
C ARG A 53 14.90 -4.15 -4.84
N GLY A 54 13.98 -3.29 -5.29
CA GLY A 54 12.63 -3.69 -5.67
C GLY A 54 11.67 -3.82 -4.50
N LEU A 55 12.08 -3.44 -3.27
CA LEU A 55 11.18 -3.34 -2.12
C LEU A 55 11.13 -1.91 -1.57
N THR A 56 9.97 -1.57 -1.02
CA THR A 56 9.79 -0.44 -0.11
C THR A 56 9.19 -0.99 1.18
N TRP A 57 10.02 -1.05 2.24
CA TRP A 57 9.56 -1.51 3.55
C TRP A 57 8.67 -0.46 4.21
N GLY A 58 7.60 -0.92 4.88
CA GLY A 58 6.67 -0.07 5.62
C GLY A 58 6.70 -0.34 7.11
N ILE A 59 6.38 0.68 7.92
CA ILE A 59 6.15 0.55 9.36
C ILE A 59 4.66 0.36 9.63
N GLY A 60 4.26 -0.75 10.27
CA GLY A 60 2.87 -1.11 10.49
C GLY A 60 2.52 -1.47 11.93
N VAL A 61 1.20 -1.43 12.19
CA VAL A 61 0.52 -1.98 13.37
C VAL A 61 -0.78 -2.59 12.86
N HIS A 62 -0.72 -3.84 12.46
CA HIS A 62 -1.83 -4.52 11.79
C HIS A 62 -3.05 -4.65 12.72
N PRO A 63 -4.22 -4.10 12.36
CA PRO A 63 -5.36 -3.99 13.27
C PRO A 63 -5.93 -5.35 13.73
N ALA A 64 -5.81 -6.40 12.93
CA ALA A 64 -6.30 -7.72 13.29
C ALA A 64 -5.31 -8.55 14.13
N VAL A 65 -4.06 -8.11 14.30
CA VAL A 65 -3.03 -8.82 15.08
C VAL A 65 -3.02 -8.30 16.51
N ALA A 66 -3.53 -9.09 17.45
CA ALA A 66 -3.69 -8.68 18.85
C ALA A 66 -2.35 -8.31 19.52
N THR A 67 -1.30 -9.09 19.27
CA THR A 67 0.04 -8.83 19.80
C THR A 67 0.62 -7.53 19.28
N ALA A 68 0.42 -7.20 17.98
CA ALA A 68 0.87 -5.95 17.40
C ALA A 68 0.20 -4.73 18.02
N ARG A 69 -1.11 -4.82 18.32
CA ARG A 69 -1.82 -3.75 19.02
C ARG A 69 -1.36 -3.60 20.46
N ALA A 70 -1.16 -4.73 21.17
CA ALA A 70 -0.71 -4.72 22.56
C ALA A 70 0.71 -4.14 22.74
N GLU A 71 1.60 -4.38 21.76
CA GLU A 71 2.97 -3.82 21.76
C GLU A 71 3.06 -2.38 21.25
N TYR A 72 1.95 -1.83 20.69
CA TYR A 72 1.96 -0.49 20.13
C TYR A 72 2.33 0.56 21.17
N ASN A 73 3.35 1.32 20.84
CA ASN A 73 3.82 2.46 21.61
C ASN A 73 3.98 3.68 20.69
N PRO A 74 3.23 4.77 20.90
CA PRO A 74 3.24 5.93 20.02
C PRO A 74 4.60 6.63 19.97
N GLU A 75 5.38 6.63 21.03
CA GLU A 75 6.71 7.23 21.05
C GLU A 75 7.69 6.43 20.20
N VAL A 76 7.65 5.09 20.32
CA VAL A 76 8.46 4.18 19.50
C VAL A 76 8.08 4.31 18.02
N PHE A 77 6.78 4.40 17.71
CA PHE A 77 6.32 4.64 16.34
C PHE A 77 6.91 5.93 15.76
N ARG A 78 6.81 7.07 16.50
CA ARG A 78 7.37 8.36 16.07
C ARG A 78 8.89 8.33 15.89
N GLN A 79 9.62 7.58 16.73
CA GLN A 79 11.07 7.41 16.62
C GLN A 79 11.48 6.63 15.38
N LEU A 80 10.69 5.61 14.99
CA LEU A 80 10.97 4.76 13.84
C LEU A 80 10.50 5.39 12.52
N LEU A 81 9.40 6.15 12.53
CA LEU A 81 8.75 6.70 11.34
C LEU A 81 9.69 7.37 10.34
N PRO A 82 10.70 8.19 10.75
CA PRO A 82 11.61 8.85 9.80
C PRO A 82 12.46 7.88 8.94
N ARG A 83 12.48 6.60 9.26
CA ARG A 83 13.20 5.57 8.51
C ARG A 83 12.39 4.95 7.38
N PHE A 84 11.12 5.37 7.21
CA PHE A 84 10.19 4.74 6.29
C PHE A 84 9.49 5.76 5.39
N ALA A 85 9.44 5.47 4.09
CA ALA A 85 8.61 6.20 3.12
C ALA A 85 7.16 5.66 3.07
N LEU A 86 6.91 4.52 3.70
CA LEU A 86 5.63 3.82 3.73
C LEU A 86 5.23 3.54 5.18
N VAL A 87 3.99 3.88 5.52
CA VAL A 87 3.30 3.44 6.73
C VAL A 87 2.29 2.37 6.32
N GLY A 88 2.39 1.20 6.90
CA GLY A 88 1.50 0.10 6.58
C GLY A 88 2.07 -1.26 7.03
N GLU A 89 1.17 -2.15 7.42
CA GLU A 89 -0.27 -2.02 7.44
C GLU A 89 -0.77 -1.41 8.75
N VAL A 90 -1.66 -0.45 8.66
CA VAL A 90 -2.36 0.16 9.81
C VAL A 90 -3.85 0.23 9.49
N GLY A 91 -4.72 0.47 10.47
CA GLY A 91 -6.14 0.64 10.15
C GLY A 91 -7.11 0.03 11.15
N LEU A 92 -8.29 -0.36 10.65
CA LEU A 92 -9.37 -0.95 11.43
C LEU A 92 -9.83 -2.28 10.82
N ASP A 93 -10.05 -3.29 11.66
CA ASP A 93 -10.60 -4.61 11.29
C ASP A 93 -11.77 -4.96 12.20
N ARG A 94 -12.72 -5.75 11.71
CA ARG A 94 -13.84 -6.26 12.52
C ARG A 94 -13.40 -7.18 13.67
N ARG A 95 -12.18 -7.72 13.61
CA ARG A 95 -11.54 -8.50 14.68
C ARG A 95 -10.85 -7.54 15.64
N GLY A 96 -11.10 -7.69 16.92
CA GLY A 96 -10.53 -6.84 17.97
C GLY A 96 -11.42 -5.65 18.36
N THR A 97 -10.99 -4.92 19.37
CA THR A 97 -11.72 -3.82 19.99
C THR A 97 -11.67 -2.58 19.10
N ARG A 98 -12.84 -2.03 18.79
CA ARG A 98 -12.95 -0.85 17.91
C ARG A 98 -12.21 0.35 18.47
N ASP A 99 -12.44 0.69 19.71
CA ASP A 99 -11.88 1.90 20.36
C ASP A 99 -10.35 1.85 20.40
N GLU A 100 -9.78 0.66 20.68
CA GLU A 100 -8.33 0.44 20.65
C GLU A 100 -7.75 0.70 19.24
N GLN A 101 -8.37 0.13 18.21
CA GLN A 101 -7.94 0.31 16.84
C GLN A 101 -8.09 1.75 16.36
N GLU A 102 -9.21 2.42 16.67
CA GLU A 102 -9.44 3.83 16.33
C GLU A 102 -8.41 4.74 17.02
N ARG A 103 -8.09 4.49 18.30
CA ARG A 103 -7.03 5.21 19.01
C ARG A 103 -5.69 5.03 18.31
N ILE A 104 -5.29 3.78 18.00
CA ILE A 104 -4.01 3.50 17.32
C ILE A 104 -3.96 4.19 15.96
N LEU A 105 -5.01 4.05 15.12
CA LEU A 105 -5.03 4.68 13.80
C LEU A 105 -4.99 6.21 13.90
N SER A 106 -5.72 6.81 14.86
CA SER A 106 -5.69 8.25 15.12
C SER A 106 -4.29 8.73 15.52
N ASP A 107 -3.60 7.99 16.41
CA ASP A 107 -2.23 8.30 16.82
C ASP A 107 -1.24 8.21 15.64
N VAL A 108 -1.37 7.16 14.81
CA VAL A 108 -0.54 6.97 13.61
C VAL A 108 -0.76 8.09 12.60
N LEU A 109 -2.02 8.42 12.27
CA LEU A 109 -2.32 9.53 11.35
C LEU A 109 -1.80 10.86 11.90
N GLY A 110 -1.93 11.09 13.21
CA GLY A 110 -1.35 12.26 13.86
C GLY A 110 0.18 12.31 13.81
N ALA A 111 0.85 11.16 13.90
CA ALA A 111 2.31 11.09 13.77
C ALA A 111 2.78 11.34 12.32
N CYS A 112 1.93 11.01 11.34
CA CYS A 112 2.19 11.22 9.91
C CYS A 112 1.90 12.65 9.44
N ASP A 113 1.29 13.50 10.26
CA ASP A 113 0.95 14.87 9.87
C ASP A 113 2.19 15.63 9.38
N GLY A 114 2.11 16.18 8.16
CA GLY A 114 3.22 16.87 7.49
C GLY A 114 4.45 16.00 7.19
N LYS A 115 4.39 14.67 7.33
CA LYS A 115 5.50 13.78 7.01
C LYS A 115 5.43 13.28 5.57
N PRO A 116 6.57 13.10 4.89
CA PRO A 116 6.64 12.66 3.50
C PRO A 116 6.48 11.14 3.40
N VAL A 117 5.27 10.62 3.66
CA VAL A 117 4.99 9.17 3.68
C VAL A 117 3.75 8.82 2.88
N MET A 118 3.69 7.60 2.35
CA MET A 118 2.48 6.95 1.86
C MET A 118 1.89 6.10 3.00
N ILE A 119 0.56 5.97 3.08
CA ILE A 119 -0.10 5.30 4.22
C ILE A 119 -1.08 4.27 3.69
N SER A 120 -0.76 2.98 3.83
CA SER A 120 -1.63 1.87 3.44
C SER A 120 -2.55 1.47 4.59
N ILE A 121 -3.86 1.71 4.42
CA ILE A 121 -4.87 1.59 5.48
C ILE A 121 -5.80 0.41 5.23
N HIS A 122 -5.84 -0.51 6.19
CA HIS A 122 -6.80 -1.60 6.31
C HIS A 122 -8.17 -1.11 6.80
N SER A 123 -9.26 -1.59 6.18
CA SER A 123 -10.61 -1.11 6.53
C SER A 123 -11.70 -2.20 6.60
N THR A 124 -11.32 -3.47 6.74
CA THR A 124 -12.25 -4.61 6.65
C THR A 124 -13.39 -4.53 7.66
N GLY A 125 -14.62 -4.32 7.14
CA GLY A 125 -15.84 -4.18 7.92
C GLY A 125 -15.91 -2.91 8.81
N ARG A 126 -15.02 -1.93 8.57
CA ARG A 126 -14.88 -0.68 9.32
C ARG A 126 -14.66 0.54 8.42
N THR A 127 -14.97 0.43 7.12
CA THR A 127 -14.68 1.47 6.12
C THR A 127 -15.17 2.85 6.54
N ARG A 128 -16.41 2.96 7.03
CA ARG A 128 -16.97 4.24 7.51
C ARG A 128 -16.10 4.88 8.59
N ALA A 129 -15.71 4.12 9.60
CA ALA A 129 -14.90 4.64 10.69
C ALA A 129 -13.49 5.07 10.23
N VAL A 130 -12.88 4.31 9.29
CA VAL A 130 -11.62 4.70 8.66
C VAL A 130 -11.77 6.04 7.93
N LEU A 131 -12.81 6.21 7.12
CA LEU A 131 -13.04 7.46 6.39
C LEU A 131 -13.28 8.66 7.33
N ASP A 132 -13.97 8.43 8.46
CA ASP A 132 -14.19 9.47 9.48
C ASP A 132 -12.86 9.91 10.12
N LEU A 133 -11.94 8.97 10.41
CA LEU A 133 -10.61 9.29 10.94
C LEU A 133 -9.72 9.98 9.90
N VAL A 134 -9.73 9.53 8.64
CA VAL A 134 -9.00 10.18 7.54
C VAL A 134 -9.51 11.60 7.31
N LYS A 135 -10.81 11.83 7.43
CA LYS A 135 -11.40 13.18 7.34
C LYS A 135 -10.97 14.10 8.50
N GLN A 136 -10.84 13.55 9.70
CA GLN A 136 -10.38 14.30 10.88
C GLN A 136 -8.88 14.62 10.83
N ARG A 137 -8.08 13.74 10.20
CA ARG A 137 -6.64 13.84 10.05
C ARG A 137 -6.24 13.58 8.60
N PRO A 138 -6.50 14.55 7.70
CA PRO A 138 -6.25 14.37 6.28
C PRO A 138 -4.75 14.25 6.01
N HIS A 139 -4.39 13.32 5.12
CA HIS A 139 -3.04 13.16 4.63
C HIS A 139 -3.06 12.79 3.15
N PRO A 140 -2.25 13.45 2.28
CA PRO A 140 -2.30 13.23 0.83
C PRO A 140 -1.79 11.86 0.39
N GLY A 141 -1.07 11.16 1.26
CA GLY A 141 -0.48 9.84 1.01
C GLY A 141 -1.37 8.64 1.31
N VAL A 142 -2.66 8.83 1.61
CA VAL A 142 -3.54 7.72 2.01
C VAL A 142 -3.89 6.80 0.85
N ILE A 143 -3.66 5.51 1.05
CA ILE A 143 -4.08 4.38 0.20
C ILE A 143 -5.06 3.54 1.01
N LEU A 144 -6.29 3.38 0.54
CA LEU A 144 -7.22 2.41 1.11
C LEU A 144 -6.92 1.04 0.49
N HIS A 145 -6.27 0.19 1.28
CA HIS A 145 -5.88 -1.16 0.89
C HIS A 145 -7.13 -2.06 0.81
N TRP A 146 -7.20 -2.85 -0.28
CA TRP A 146 -8.30 -3.79 -0.55
C TRP A 146 -9.67 -3.22 -0.20
N PHE A 147 -9.97 -2.04 -0.75
CA PHE A 147 -11.20 -1.33 -0.45
C PHE A 147 -12.45 -2.12 -0.89
N LEU A 148 -13.32 -2.41 0.06
CA LEU A 148 -14.60 -3.14 -0.14
C LEU A 148 -15.81 -2.32 0.36
N GLY A 149 -15.69 -1.00 0.37
CA GLY A 149 -16.76 -0.11 0.81
C GLY A 149 -17.93 -0.04 -0.18
N THR A 150 -19.01 0.58 0.28
CA THR A 150 -20.20 0.90 -0.52
C THR A 150 -19.90 1.99 -1.54
N SER A 151 -20.81 2.22 -2.50
CA SER A 151 -20.70 3.30 -3.49
C SER A 151 -20.61 4.69 -2.83
N SER A 152 -21.35 4.91 -1.74
CA SER A 152 -21.28 6.17 -0.98
C SER A 152 -19.93 6.36 -0.26
N GLU A 153 -19.38 5.29 0.29
CA GLU A 153 -18.04 5.31 0.90
C GLU A 153 -16.96 5.51 -0.16
N LEU A 154 -17.07 4.91 -1.34
CA LEU A 154 -16.18 5.18 -2.47
C LEU A 154 -16.20 6.65 -2.88
N THR A 155 -17.40 7.23 -3.01
CA THR A 155 -17.56 8.66 -3.35
C THR A 155 -16.89 9.55 -2.30
N GLU A 156 -17.04 9.25 -1.01
CA GLU A 156 -16.38 10.00 0.04
C GLU A 156 -14.86 9.80 0.05
N ALA A 157 -14.39 8.58 -0.12
CA ALA A 157 -12.95 8.28 -0.21
C ALA A 157 -12.29 9.07 -1.36
N VAL A 158 -12.93 9.12 -2.53
CA VAL A 158 -12.48 9.93 -3.67
C VAL A 158 -12.43 11.42 -3.31
N ARG A 159 -13.47 11.95 -2.63
CA ARG A 159 -13.52 13.34 -2.18
C ARG A 159 -12.44 13.68 -1.16
N LEU A 160 -12.07 12.72 -0.30
CA LEU A 160 -10.96 12.85 0.66
C LEU A 160 -9.57 12.77 0.00
N GLY A 161 -9.50 12.49 -1.29
CA GLY A 161 -8.25 12.46 -2.03
C GLY A 161 -7.49 11.14 -1.93
N THR A 162 -8.10 10.07 -1.42
CA THR A 162 -7.43 8.79 -1.21
C THR A 162 -7.15 8.05 -2.53
N TYR A 163 -6.14 7.21 -2.50
CA TYR A 163 -5.86 6.19 -3.51
C TYR A 163 -6.42 4.84 -3.07
N PHE A 164 -6.49 3.88 -4.00
CA PHE A 164 -7.03 2.55 -3.75
C PHE A 164 -6.04 1.52 -4.25
N SER A 165 -5.56 0.63 -3.39
CA SER A 165 -4.90 -0.56 -3.89
C SER A 165 -5.91 -1.68 -4.10
N VAL A 166 -5.79 -2.36 -5.23
CA VAL A 166 -6.79 -3.31 -5.71
C VAL A 166 -6.14 -4.65 -6.07
N ASN A 167 -6.90 -5.73 -5.92
CA ASN A 167 -6.42 -7.08 -6.18
C ASN A 167 -7.42 -7.93 -6.97
N SER A 168 -7.00 -9.13 -7.37
CA SER A 168 -7.78 -10.02 -8.22
C SER A 168 -9.04 -10.62 -7.56
N ALA A 169 -9.19 -10.52 -6.23
CA ALA A 169 -10.40 -10.98 -5.53
C ALA A 169 -11.55 -9.97 -5.59
N MET A 170 -11.29 -8.72 -6.00
CA MET A 170 -12.32 -7.68 -6.10
C MET A 170 -13.19 -7.88 -7.34
N SER A 171 -14.46 -7.45 -7.28
CA SER A 171 -15.40 -7.56 -8.41
C SER A 171 -15.09 -6.53 -9.52
N ASP A 172 -15.43 -6.87 -10.79
CA ASP A 172 -15.30 -5.94 -11.93
C ASP A 172 -16.10 -4.66 -11.72
N ALA A 173 -17.29 -4.79 -11.13
CA ALA A 173 -18.16 -3.62 -10.86
C ALA A 173 -17.47 -2.62 -9.92
N LEU A 174 -16.79 -3.10 -8.87
CA LEU A 174 -16.07 -2.23 -7.93
C LEU A 174 -14.81 -1.65 -8.58
N LEU A 175 -14.04 -2.46 -9.31
CA LEU A 175 -12.84 -2.01 -10.03
C LEU A 175 -13.18 -0.93 -11.08
N ALA A 176 -14.29 -1.12 -11.82
CA ALA A 176 -14.75 -0.15 -12.83
C ALA A 176 -15.31 1.16 -12.23
N ALA A 177 -15.80 1.12 -10.99
CA ALA A 177 -16.31 2.30 -10.29
C ALA A 177 -15.20 3.20 -9.72
N MET A 178 -13.99 2.67 -9.54
CA MET A 178 -12.87 3.44 -8.99
C MET A 178 -12.28 4.40 -10.03
N PRO A 179 -11.88 5.63 -9.64
CA PRO A 179 -11.18 6.54 -10.54
C PRO A 179 -9.87 5.92 -11.03
N ARG A 180 -9.75 5.75 -12.34
CA ARG A 180 -8.58 5.12 -12.98
C ARG A 180 -7.25 5.74 -12.55
N ASP A 181 -7.22 7.04 -12.31
CA ASP A 181 -6.03 7.80 -11.93
C ASP A 181 -5.67 7.70 -10.44
N ARG A 182 -6.40 6.86 -9.67
CA ARG A 182 -6.18 6.62 -8.23
C ARG A 182 -6.02 5.14 -7.86
N VAL A 183 -6.04 4.26 -8.86
CA VAL A 183 -5.89 2.82 -8.67
C VAL A 183 -4.41 2.44 -8.64
N LEU A 184 -4.03 1.59 -7.69
CA LEU A 184 -2.73 0.94 -7.55
C LEU A 184 -2.96 -0.58 -7.49
N PRO A 185 -2.07 -1.43 -8.02
CA PRO A 185 -2.22 -2.88 -7.92
C PRO A 185 -1.66 -3.39 -6.60
N GLU A 186 -2.22 -4.48 -6.09
CA GLU A 186 -1.68 -5.20 -4.95
C GLU A 186 -1.90 -6.71 -5.06
N THR A 187 -1.13 -7.50 -4.30
CA THR A 187 -1.40 -8.92 -4.11
C THR A 187 -1.99 -9.24 -2.75
N ASP A 188 -1.76 -8.42 -1.75
CA ASP A 188 -2.00 -8.75 -0.34
C ASP A 188 -1.46 -10.16 0.02
N PHE A 189 -0.31 -10.51 -0.60
CA PHE A 189 0.32 -11.81 -0.34
C PHE A 189 0.61 -11.95 1.17
N PRO A 190 0.30 -13.09 1.80
CA PRO A 190 -0.16 -14.38 1.24
C PRO A 190 -1.69 -14.62 1.32
N ALA A 191 -2.52 -13.60 1.08
CA ALA A 191 -3.97 -13.72 1.13
C ALA A 191 -4.49 -14.76 0.13
N ARG A 192 -5.10 -15.85 0.66
CA ARG A 192 -5.55 -16.99 -0.15
C ARG A 192 -6.60 -16.62 -1.20
N GLN A 193 -7.43 -15.62 -0.91
CA GLN A 193 -8.50 -15.16 -1.80
C GLN A 193 -7.95 -14.56 -3.11
N VAL A 194 -6.80 -13.90 -3.05
CA VAL A 194 -6.14 -13.27 -4.20
C VAL A 194 -5.43 -14.30 -5.08
N ARG A 195 -5.02 -15.44 -4.50
CA ARG A 195 -4.32 -16.54 -5.20
C ARG A 195 -3.00 -16.16 -5.84
N ALA A 196 -2.36 -15.06 -5.42
CA ALA A 196 -0.99 -14.75 -5.80
C ALA A 196 -0.04 -15.80 -5.19
N ARG A 197 0.89 -16.31 -5.99
CA ARG A 197 1.88 -17.31 -5.54
C ARG A 197 3.12 -16.65 -4.94
N THR A 198 3.38 -15.41 -5.36
CA THR A 198 4.50 -14.60 -4.88
C THR A 198 4.07 -13.13 -4.79
N PRO A 199 4.70 -12.32 -3.92
CA PRO A 199 4.57 -10.86 -4.01
C PRO A 199 4.98 -10.37 -5.41
N GLY A 200 4.33 -9.31 -5.90
CA GLY A 200 4.58 -8.76 -7.24
C GLY A 200 3.86 -9.47 -8.39
N GLU A 201 3.11 -10.55 -8.14
CA GLU A 201 2.37 -11.28 -9.18
C GLU A 201 1.05 -10.56 -9.54
N THR A 202 1.15 -9.35 -10.11
CA THR A 202 0.00 -8.49 -10.44
C THR A 202 -0.39 -8.52 -11.93
N THR A 203 0.35 -9.22 -12.79
CA THR A 203 0.12 -9.22 -14.25
C THR A 203 -1.31 -9.64 -14.66
N ALA A 204 -1.91 -10.61 -13.97
CA ALA A 204 -3.28 -11.03 -14.25
C ALA A 204 -4.31 -9.93 -13.93
N LEU A 205 -4.10 -9.20 -12.82
CA LEU A 205 -4.89 -8.04 -12.45
C LEU A 205 -4.71 -6.89 -13.47
N GLU A 206 -3.48 -6.61 -13.90
CA GLU A 206 -3.19 -5.57 -14.90
C GLU A 206 -3.95 -5.82 -16.21
N LYS A 207 -3.96 -7.07 -16.71
CA LYS A 207 -4.73 -7.46 -17.91
C LYS A 207 -6.24 -7.28 -17.72
N ARG A 208 -6.75 -7.58 -16.53
CA ARG A 208 -8.16 -7.37 -16.20
C ARG A 208 -8.51 -5.88 -16.16
N LEU A 209 -7.64 -5.03 -15.56
CA LEU A 209 -7.78 -3.58 -15.58
C LEU A 209 -7.68 -3.01 -17.00
N ALA A 210 -6.78 -3.53 -17.85
CA ALA A 210 -6.67 -3.15 -19.26
C ALA A 210 -8.00 -3.35 -20.00
N THR A 211 -8.65 -4.49 -19.79
CA THR A 211 -9.96 -4.79 -20.34
C THR A 211 -11.03 -3.81 -19.84
N LEU A 212 -11.11 -3.57 -18.53
CA LEU A 212 -12.07 -2.64 -17.92
C LEU A 212 -11.86 -1.20 -18.38
N TRP A 213 -10.62 -0.77 -18.51
CA TRP A 213 -10.24 0.58 -18.93
C TRP A 213 -10.18 0.77 -20.46
N ARG A 214 -10.32 -0.32 -21.22
CA ARG A 214 -10.26 -0.34 -22.70
C ARG A 214 -8.97 0.27 -23.25
N ILE A 215 -7.85 -0.14 -22.67
CA ILE A 215 -6.49 0.23 -23.09
C ILE A 215 -5.59 -1.00 -23.14
N SER A 216 -4.39 -0.88 -23.68
CA SER A 216 -3.42 -1.97 -23.72
C SER A 216 -2.83 -2.31 -22.34
N ASP A 217 -2.25 -3.52 -22.20
CA ASP A 217 -1.52 -3.94 -21.01
C ASP A 217 -0.36 -2.99 -20.68
N GLN A 218 0.32 -2.48 -21.72
CA GLN A 218 1.44 -1.54 -21.54
C GLN A 218 0.96 -0.18 -21.02
N GLU A 219 -0.11 0.37 -21.57
CA GLU A 219 -0.73 1.62 -21.10
C GLU A 219 -1.26 1.45 -19.69
N THR A 220 -1.81 0.27 -19.36
CA THR A 220 -2.27 -0.03 -17.98
C THR A 220 -1.12 0.02 -17.01
N ARG A 221 -0.01 -0.67 -17.26
CA ARG A 221 1.18 -0.62 -16.40
C ARG A 221 1.72 0.79 -16.25
N HIS A 222 1.83 1.53 -17.35
CA HIS A 222 2.25 2.93 -17.31
C HIS A 222 1.31 3.79 -16.46
N GLN A 223 -0.01 3.60 -16.58
CA GLN A 223 -0.99 4.32 -15.77
C GLN A 223 -0.83 4.02 -14.27
N LEU A 224 -0.63 2.75 -13.89
CA LEU A 224 -0.44 2.35 -12.49
C LEU A 224 0.82 3.00 -11.90
N TRP A 225 1.91 3.02 -12.64
CA TRP A 225 3.14 3.71 -12.24
C TRP A 225 2.98 5.24 -12.20
N THR A 226 2.25 5.83 -13.14
CA THR A 226 1.89 7.25 -13.12
C THR A 226 1.07 7.60 -11.87
N ASN A 227 0.16 6.72 -11.45
CA ASN A 227 -0.62 6.89 -10.24
C ASN A 227 0.28 6.86 -8.99
N LEU A 228 1.22 5.90 -8.92
CA LEU A 228 2.21 5.83 -7.84
C LEU A 228 3.10 7.07 -7.80
N LYS A 229 3.61 7.52 -8.97
CA LYS A 229 4.38 8.77 -9.05
C LYS A 229 3.60 9.96 -8.50
N ARG A 230 2.34 10.13 -8.93
CA ARG A 230 1.48 11.21 -8.45
C ARG A 230 1.29 11.14 -6.94
N LEU A 231 1.01 9.94 -6.39
CA LEU A 231 0.89 9.72 -4.95
C LEU A 231 2.19 10.08 -4.22
N ALA A 232 3.34 9.62 -4.70
CA ALA A 232 4.64 9.90 -4.10
C ALA A 232 4.98 11.40 -4.11
N VAL A 233 4.60 12.11 -5.17
CA VAL A 233 4.79 13.57 -5.28
C VAL A 233 3.88 14.32 -4.31
N VAL A 234 2.57 14.05 -4.31
CA VAL A 234 1.62 14.81 -3.47
C VAL A 234 1.81 14.52 -1.98
N SER A 235 2.27 13.33 -1.61
CA SER A 235 2.60 12.98 -0.22
C SER A 235 3.99 13.45 0.21
N GLY A 236 4.82 13.92 -0.72
CA GLY A 236 6.22 14.22 -0.46
C GLY A 236 7.14 13.00 -0.37
N ALA A 237 6.58 11.78 -0.42
CA ALA A 237 7.35 10.53 -0.29
C ALA A 237 8.42 10.36 -1.38
N ILE A 238 8.28 11.02 -2.53
CA ILE A 238 9.28 11.02 -3.61
C ILE A 238 10.68 11.46 -3.12
N ASN A 239 10.75 12.24 -2.07
CA ASN A 239 12.01 12.76 -1.50
C ASN A 239 12.68 11.79 -0.51
N VAL A 240 12.00 10.69 -0.12
CA VAL A 240 12.48 9.78 0.93
C VAL A 240 12.39 8.30 0.54
N VAL A 241 11.84 7.97 -0.64
CA VAL A 241 11.88 6.62 -1.20
C VAL A 241 13.32 6.26 -1.62
N SER A 242 13.60 4.96 -1.78
CA SER A 242 14.91 4.51 -2.26
C SER A 242 15.25 5.11 -3.64
N GLU A 243 16.53 5.29 -3.92
CA GLU A 243 17.02 5.80 -5.21
C GLU A 243 16.48 4.97 -6.38
N SER A 244 16.45 3.64 -6.25
CA SER A 244 15.94 2.75 -7.30
C SER A 244 14.45 2.95 -7.60
N LEU A 245 13.63 3.27 -6.59
CA LEU A 245 12.22 3.62 -6.81
C LEU A 245 12.09 5.01 -7.42
N ALA A 246 12.84 5.99 -6.91
CA ALA A 246 12.84 7.36 -7.45
C ALA A 246 13.22 7.36 -8.93
N ASP A 247 14.27 6.65 -9.33
CA ASP A 247 14.69 6.50 -10.72
C ASP A 247 13.57 5.92 -11.59
N THR A 248 12.90 4.85 -11.11
CA THR A 248 11.77 4.26 -11.85
C THR A 248 10.63 5.27 -12.00
N LEU A 249 10.29 6.02 -10.96
CA LEU A 249 9.25 7.05 -11.00
C LEU A 249 9.61 8.22 -11.93
N LEU A 250 10.88 8.51 -12.16
CA LEU A 250 11.32 9.53 -13.12
C LEU A 250 11.15 9.12 -14.57
N THR A 251 11.07 7.81 -14.87
CA THR A 251 10.88 7.30 -16.24
C THR A 251 9.43 7.32 -16.72
N VAL A 252 8.47 7.62 -15.83
CA VAL A 252 7.02 7.57 -16.09
C VAL A 252 6.42 8.94 -16.38
#